data_f33c85e78775c3a73de329d28aaaeec6
#
_entry.id   f33c85e78775c3a73de329d28aaaeec6
#
_cell.length_a   1.000
_cell.length_b   1.000
_cell.length_c   1.000
_cell.angle_alpha   90.00
_cell.angle_beta   90.00
_cell.angle_gamma   90.00
#
_symmetry.space_group_name_H-M   'P 1'
#
loop_
_entity.id
_entity.type
_entity.pdbx_description
1 polymer ?
#
loop_
_entity_poly.entity_id
_entity_poly.type
_entity_poly.pdbx_seq_one_letter_code
_entity_poly.pdbx_strand_id
1 'polypeptide(L)'
;ARGPASCVPVRDDLAGIAVVKGAIWLIGKLSTQVSSDVGGVDFAFAPVPGVYMDQGTVAVYSIVQTDLSAFWLSQDTEGHGIFLEGSNYSATRISTHAIEQEIQKYGDLSDCIGMSYQQDGHSFIQWTFPSADKTWVYDRASEMWHERTWTDSDGIEHRHRANCMAFCYGLNFCGDWENGKLYEQSLTTYTDDGGPIVFRRGFPHLVNDGKRVSYQSFAADMQCGSVEGLLLTDPPLVTLRWSDTR
;
A
#
# COMPACT_ATOMS: atom_id res chain seq x y z
N ALA A 1 -17.80 -1.25 42.65
CA ALA A 1 -16.87 -1.67 41.62
C ALA A 1 -17.24 -0.91 40.35
N ARG A 2 -16.43 0.06 39.93
CA ARG A 2 -16.57 0.69 38.64
C ARG A 2 -16.01 -0.30 37.60
N GLY A 3 -16.82 -0.65 36.65
CA GLY A 3 -16.38 -1.44 35.50
C GLY A 3 -15.29 -0.69 34.69
N PRO A 4 -14.51 -1.40 33.86
CA PRO A 4 -13.50 -0.76 33.03
C PRO A 4 -14.16 0.36 32.21
N ALA A 5 -13.51 1.52 32.19
CA ALA A 5 -13.98 2.65 31.40
C ALA A 5 -14.06 2.21 29.93
N SER A 6 -15.27 2.21 29.38
CA SER A 6 -15.47 1.98 27.94
C SER A 6 -14.87 3.17 27.22
N CYS A 7 -13.77 2.95 26.51
CA CYS A 7 -13.09 4.00 25.75
C CYS A 7 -13.79 4.32 24.41
N VAL A 8 -14.86 3.64 24.08
CA VAL A 8 -15.56 3.81 22.80
C VAL A 8 -17.00 4.23 23.08
N PRO A 9 -17.46 5.40 22.57
CA PRO A 9 -18.83 5.88 22.77
C PRO A 9 -19.87 5.02 22.02
N VAL A 10 -19.45 4.22 21.06
CA VAL A 10 -20.25 3.24 20.32
C VAL A 10 -19.72 1.85 20.66
N ARG A 11 -20.62 0.87 20.74
CA ARG A 11 -20.26 -0.55 20.90
C ARG A 11 -19.62 -1.04 19.62
N ASP A 12 -18.30 -0.91 19.52
CA ASP A 12 -17.50 -1.41 18.42
C ASP A 12 -16.33 -2.23 18.98
N ASP A 13 -15.97 -3.28 18.27
CA ASP A 13 -14.83 -4.12 18.63
C ASP A 13 -13.53 -3.43 18.20
N LEU A 14 -12.62 -3.25 19.15
CA LEU A 14 -11.28 -2.75 18.84
C LEU A 14 -10.54 -3.76 17.94
N ALA A 15 -10.15 -3.32 16.75
CA ALA A 15 -9.38 -4.11 15.80
C ALA A 15 -7.87 -3.84 15.92
N GLY A 16 -7.46 -2.58 16.08
CA GLY A 16 -6.06 -2.25 16.21
C GLY A 16 -5.81 -0.88 16.83
N ILE A 17 -4.54 -0.62 17.10
CA ILE A 17 -4.08 0.62 17.74
C ILE A 17 -2.93 1.17 16.88
N ALA A 18 -2.97 2.49 16.65
CA ALA A 18 -1.86 3.23 16.08
C ALA A 18 -1.53 4.44 16.95
N VAL A 19 -0.27 4.84 16.98
CA VAL A 19 0.18 6.04 17.68
C VAL A 19 0.64 7.06 16.67
N VAL A 20 -0.06 8.20 16.60
CA VAL A 20 0.24 9.26 15.63
C VAL A 20 0.42 10.57 16.37
N LYS A 21 1.60 11.17 16.25
CA LYS A 21 1.94 12.45 16.93
C LYS A 21 1.62 12.46 18.42
N GLY A 22 1.85 11.35 19.12
CA GLY A 22 1.61 11.24 20.57
C GLY A 22 0.15 10.99 20.97
N ALA A 23 -0.78 10.90 20.03
CA ALA A 23 -2.15 10.50 20.27
C ALA A 23 -2.36 9.02 19.92
N ILE A 24 -3.19 8.34 20.68
CA ILE A 24 -3.56 6.94 20.46
C ILE A 24 -4.81 6.91 19.58
N TRP A 25 -4.70 6.25 18.44
CA TRP A 25 -5.80 5.98 17.52
C TRP A 25 -6.32 4.57 17.78
N LEU A 26 -7.52 4.48 18.31
CA LEU A 26 -8.22 3.23 18.57
C LEU A 26 -9.09 2.92 17.35
N ILE A 27 -8.60 2.04 16.50
CA ILE A 27 -9.26 1.67 15.24
C ILE A 27 -10.10 0.44 15.50
N GLY A 28 -11.42 0.59 15.45
CA GLY A 28 -12.38 -0.50 15.55
C GLY A 28 -12.74 -1.09 14.19
N LYS A 29 -13.76 -1.95 14.17
CA LYS A 29 -14.27 -2.52 12.92
C LYS A 29 -15.12 -1.54 12.14
N LEU A 30 -15.86 -0.67 12.82
CA LEU A 30 -16.80 0.26 12.23
C LEU A 30 -16.40 1.72 12.42
N SER A 31 -15.59 2.00 13.44
CA SER A 31 -15.29 3.38 13.85
C SER A 31 -13.86 3.53 14.32
N THR A 32 -13.37 4.76 14.35
CA THR A 32 -12.07 5.11 14.90
C THR A 32 -12.21 6.25 15.89
N GLN A 33 -11.61 6.08 17.06
CA GLN A 33 -11.55 7.09 18.12
C GLN A 33 -10.12 7.47 18.40
N VAL A 34 -9.88 8.74 18.69
CA VAL A 34 -8.56 9.24 19.09
C VAL A 34 -8.56 9.63 20.55
N SER A 35 -7.54 9.21 21.27
CA SER A 35 -7.31 9.53 22.67
C SER A 35 -5.95 10.21 22.85
N SER A 36 -5.90 11.22 23.72
CA SER A 36 -4.68 11.93 24.10
C SER A 36 -4.35 11.70 25.57
N ASP A 37 -3.07 11.84 25.91
CA ASP A 37 -2.63 11.83 27.30
C ASP A 37 -3.11 13.10 27.98
N VAL A 38 -3.86 12.92 29.08
CA VAL A 38 -4.39 14.00 29.93
C VAL A 38 -3.79 13.97 31.32
N GLY A 39 -2.84 13.06 31.60
CA GLY A 39 -2.17 12.92 32.88
C GLY A 39 -3.10 12.50 34.04
N GLY A 40 -4.18 11.78 33.74
CA GLY A 40 -5.12 11.31 34.77
C GLY A 40 -4.49 10.29 35.72
N VAL A 41 -4.85 10.33 36.99
CA VAL A 41 -4.28 9.46 38.05
C VAL A 41 -4.70 8.00 37.88
N ASP A 42 -5.95 7.75 37.50
CA ASP A 42 -6.48 6.39 37.32
C ASP A 42 -6.25 5.85 35.92
N PHE A 43 -6.34 6.72 34.91
CA PHE A 43 -6.11 6.39 33.50
C PHE A 43 -5.59 7.65 32.76
N ALA A 44 -4.42 7.52 32.18
CA ALA A 44 -3.71 8.68 31.63
C ALA A 44 -4.35 9.23 30.33
N PHE A 45 -5.08 8.40 29.58
CA PHE A 45 -5.63 8.77 28.27
C PHE A 45 -7.13 9.07 28.35
N ALA A 46 -7.54 10.10 27.63
CA ALA A 46 -8.96 10.42 27.45
C ALA A 46 -9.27 10.66 25.98
N PRO A 47 -10.51 10.34 25.54
CA PRO A 47 -10.96 10.65 24.18
C PRO A 47 -10.84 12.15 23.90
N VAL A 48 -10.31 12.49 22.72
CA VAL A 48 -10.26 13.88 22.26
C VAL A 48 -11.68 14.34 21.95
N PRO A 49 -12.19 15.39 22.60
CA PRO A 49 -13.57 15.83 22.40
C PRO A 49 -13.84 16.22 20.94
N GLY A 50 -14.95 15.72 20.40
CA GLY A 50 -15.37 16.02 19.03
C GLY A 50 -14.62 15.26 17.92
N VAL A 51 -13.69 14.39 18.27
CA VAL A 51 -12.95 13.55 17.34
C VAL A 51 -13.50 12.13 17.37
N TYR A 52 -14.32 11.84 16.40
CA TYR A 52 -14.91 10.53 16.16
C TYR A 52 -15.07 10.33 14.64
N MET A 53 -14.67 9.18 14.15
CA MET A 53 -14.72 8.85 12.72
C MET A 53 -15.53 7.56 12.54
N ASP A 54 -16.52 7.59 11.64
CA ASP A 54 -17.36 6.45 11.26
C ASP A 54 -16.66 5.54 10.24
N GLN A 55 -15.33 5.42 10.36
CA GLN A 55 -14.49 4.58 9.51
C GLN A 55 -13.60 3.71 10.40
N GLY A 56 -13.90 2.42 10.39
CA GLY A 56 -13.07 1.40 11.02
C GLY A 56 -12.18 0.68 10.02
N THR A 57 -11.71 -0.52 10.37
CA THR A 57 -10.91 -1.37 9.49
C THR A 57 -11.57 -2.72 9.26
N VAL A 58 -11.47 -3.22 8.02
CA VAL A 58 -11.92 -4.57 7.65
C VAL A 58 -10.82 -5.61 7.81
N ALA A 59 -9.57 -5.16 7.87
CA ALA A 59 -8.40 -6.01 7.98
C ALA A 59 -7.47 -5.49 9.09
N VAL A 60 -7.33 -6.25 10.15
CA VAL A 60 -6.52 -5.86 11.31
C VAL A 60 -5.06 -5.62 10.93
N TYR A 61 -4.53 -6.48 10.06
CA TYR A 61 -3.14 -6.40 9.62
C TYR A 61 -2.88 -5.36 8.52
N SER A 62 -3.93 -4.69 8.01
CA SER A 62 -3.78 -3.59 7.05
C SER A 62 -3.35 -2.28 7.69
N ILE A 63 -3.41 -2.19 9.03
CA ILE A 63 -3.07 -0.98 9.77
C ILE A 63 -1.56 -0.77 9.73
N VAL A 64 -1.15 0.34 9.12
CA VAL A 64 0.25 0.75 8.99
C VAL A 64 0.44 2.08 9.70
N GLN A 65 1.41 2.13 10.57
CA GLN A 65 1.78 3.34 11.29
C GLN A 65 3.06 3.95 10.70
N THR A 66 3.03 5.24 10.50
CA THR A 66 4.22 6.07 10.23
C THR A 66 4.35 7.13 11.33
N ASP A 67 5.43 7.90 11.33
CA ASP A 67 5.66 8.93 12.35
C ASP A 67 4.55 10.00 12.41
N LEU A 68 3.90 10.28 11.27
CA LEU A 68 2.96 11.39 11.13
C LEU A 68 1.52 10.97 10.87
N SER A 69 1.29 9.72 10.48
CA SER A 69 -0.02 9.24 10.03
C SER A 69 -0.19 7.75 10.31
N ALA A 70 -1.44 7.31 10.37
CA ALA A 70 -1.81 5.90 10.31
C ALA A 70 -2.59 5.65 9.02
N PHE A 71 -2.40 4.47 8.43
CA PHE A 71 -3.05 4.07 7.20
C PHE A 71 -3.75 2.74 7.43
N TRP A 72 -4.93 2.54 6.85
CA TRP A 72 -5.66 1.27 6.96
C TRP A 72 -6.64 1.06 5.82
N LEU A 73 -7.01 -0.18 5.62
CA LEU A 73 -8.08 -0.58 4.73
C LEU A 73 -9.41 -0.52 5.47
N SER A 74 -10.33 0.29 4.98
CA SER A 74 -11.68 0.48 5.49
C SER A 74 -12.72 0.03 4.45
N GLN A 75 -13.97 0.18 4.79
CA GLN A 75 -15.10 0.04 3.86
C GLN A 75 -15.95 1.29 3.85
N ASP A 76 -16.55 1.58 2.70
CA ASP A 76 -17.60 2.57 2.59
C ASP A 76 -18.95 1.99 3.06
N THR A 77 -20.01 2.80 2.97
CA THR A 77 -21.37 2.41 3.38
C THR A 77 -21.97 1.28 2.53
N GLU A 78 -21.41 1.01 1.36
CA GLU A 78 -21.83 -0.05 0.44
C GLU A 78 -21.01 -1.32 0.62
N GLY A 79 -19.99 -1.28 1.50
CA GLY A 79 -19.10 -2.42 1.76
C GLY A 79 -17.89 -2.49 0.81
N HIS A 80 -17.64 -1.45 0.01
CA HIS A 80 -16.50 -1.40 -0.88
C HIS A 80 -15.22 -1.02 -0.13
N GLY A 81 -14.11 -1.68 -0.45
CA GLY A 81 -12.81 -1.39 0.15
C GLY A 81 -12.30 -0.02 -0.24
N ILE A 82 -11.89 0.76 0.75
CA ILE A 82 -11.27 2.07 0.58
C ILE A 82 -10.04 2.17 1.46
N PHE A 83 -9.00 2.86 0.99
CA PHE A 83 -7.84 3.15 1.83
C PHE A 83 -7.92 4.54 2.43
N LEU A 84 -7.60 4.60 3.71
CA LEU A 84 -7.64 5.84 4.50
C LEU A 84 -6.26 6.19 5.05
N GLU A 85 -5.98 7.49 5.11
CA GLU A 85 -4.91 8.08 5.89
C GLU A 85 -5.51 8.85 7.07
N GLY A 86 -5.15 8.44 8.28
CA GLY A 86 -5.49 9.14 9.52
C GLY A 86 -4.37 10.10 9.91
N SER A 87 -4.66 11.39 9.92
CA SER A 87 -3.74 12.44 10.35
C SER A 87 -4.53 13.64 10.89
N ASN A 88 -3.92 14.43 11.80
CA ASN A 88 -4.54 15.64 12.34
C ASN A 88 -5.98 15.42 12.83
N TYR A 89 -6.24 14.29 13.48
CA TYR A 89 -7.55 13.90 14.05
C TYR A 89 -8.67 13.69 13.02
N SER A 90 -8.33 13.43 11.78
CA SER A 90 -9.28 13.15 10.69
C SER A 90 -8.79 12.00 9.83
N ALA A 91 -9.71 11.28 9.18
CA ALA A 91 -9.41 10.28 8.18
C ALA A 91 -9.69 10.83 6.78
N THR A 92 -8.73 10.69 5.89
CA THR A 92 -8.83 11.13 4.49
C THR A 92 -8.72 9.91 3.58
N ARG A 93 -9.62 9.81 2.62
CA ARG A 93 -9.57 8.75 1.59
C ARG A 93 -8.43 9.04 0.62
N ILE A 94 -7.53 8.06 0.48
CA ILE A 94 -6.36 8.12 -0.41
C ILE A 94 -6.50 7.20 -1.62
N SER A 95 -7.42 6.23 -1.57
CA SER A 95 -7.68 5.36 -2.71
C SER A 95 -8.34 6.12 -3.85
N THR A 96 -7.93 5.79 -5.08
CA THR A 96 -8.57 6.28 -6.31
C THR A 96 -9.69 5.33 -6.71
N HIS A 97 -10.65 5.83 -7.48
CA HIS A 97 -11.75 5.02 -7.99
C HIS A 97 -11.27 3.76 -8.77
N ALA A 98 -10.16 3.86 -9.50
CA ALA A 98 -9.59 2.74 -10.22
C ALA A 98 -9.09 1.63 -9.27
N ILE A 99 -8.42 2.00 -8.18
CA ILE A 99 -7.97 1.05 -7.14
C ILE A 99 -9.16 0.38 -6.46
N GLU A 100 -10.19 1.14 -6.13
CA GLU A 100 -11.39 0.61 -5.47
C GLU A 100 -12.16 -0.36 -6.36
N GLN A 101 -12.31 -0.05 -7.65
CA GLN A 101 -12.90 -0.97 -8.60
C GLN A 101 -12.11 -2.28 -8.74
N GLU A 102 -10.80 -2.20 -8.62
CA GLU A 102 -9.97 -3.41 -8.63
C GLU A 102 -10.18 -4.23 -7.35
N ILE A 103 -10.16 -3.58 -6.19
CA ILE A 103 -10.35 -4.24 -4.89
C ILE A 103 -11.73 -4.87 -4.76
N GLN A 104 -12.78 -4.29 -5.38
CA GLN A 104 -14.13 -4.88 -5.41
C GLN A 104 -14.19 -6.27 -6.04
N LYS A 105 -13.22 -6.63 -6.87
CA LYS A 105 -13.14 -7.96 -7.47
C LYS A 105 -12.59 -9.01 -6.51
N TYR A 106 -12.00 -8.59 -5.38
CA TYR A 106 -11.43 -9.49 -4.40
C TYR A 106 -12.53 -10.07 -3.52
N GLY A 107 -12.48 -11.37 -3.29
CA GLY A 107 -13.54 -12.06 -2.52
C GLY A 107 -13.44 -11.82 -1.02
N ASP A 108 -12.23 -11.65 -0.50
CA ASP A 108 -11.95 -11.40 0.92
C ASP A 108 -10.95 -10.25 1.05
N LEU A 109 -11.29 -9.28 1.88
CA LEU A 109 -10.43 -8.15 2.19
C LEU A 109 -9.79 -8.26 3.58
N SER A 110 -10.25 -9.20 4.40
CA SER A 110 -9.83 -9.33 5.80
C SER A 110 -8.40 -9.85 5.96
N ASP A 111 -7.85 -10.49 4.92
CA ASP A 111 -6.49 -11.02 4.88
C ASP A 111 -5.44 -9.99 4.45
N CYS A 112 -5.85 -8.75 4.18
CA CYS A 112 -4.95 -7.68 3.76
C CYS A 112 -3.86 -7.40 4.81
N ILE A 113 -2.61 -7.39 4.35
CA ILE A 113 -1.43 -7.12 5.18
C ILE A 113 -0.77 -5.83 4.70
N GLY A 114 -0.55 -4.89 5.62
CA GLY A 114 0.08 -3.61 5.35
C GLY A 114 1.50 -3.52 5.91
N MET A 115 2.36 -2.80 5.22
CA MET A 115 3.70 -2.44 5.69
C MET A 115 4.15 -1.11 5.10
N SER A 116 5.12 -0.45 5.73
CA SER A 116 5.70 0.80 5.23
C SER A 116 7.21 0.74 5.21
N TYR A 117 7.81 1.47 4.28
CA TYR A 117 9.25 1.66 4.21
C TYR A 117 9.58 2.98 3.52
N GLN A 118 10.82 3.42 3.70
CA GLN A 118 11.35 4.60 3.04
C GLN A 118 12.52 4.20 2.13
N GLN A 119 12.54 4.75 0.94
CA GLN A 119 13.60 4.53 -0.03
C GLN A 119 13.74 5.74 -0.94
N ASP A 120 14.95 6.24 -1.14
CA ASP A 120 15.28 7.36 -2.03
C ASP A 120 14.41 8.62 -1.82
N GLY A 121 14.13 8.95 -0.55
CA GLY A 121 13.29 10.11 -0.18
C GLY A 121 11.80 9.91 -0.32
N HIS A 122 11.35 8.76 -0.80
CA HIS A 122 9.94 8.38 -0.88
C HIS A 122 9.53 7.55 0.33
N SER A 123 8.27 7.72 0.75
CA SER A 123 7.63 6.92 1.79
C SER A 123 6.53 6.09 1.16
N PHE A 124 6.76 4.79 1.14
CA PHE A 124 5.84 3.83 0.52
C PHE A 124 5.01 3.12 1.58
N ILE A 125 3.71 2.98 1.28
CA ILE A 125 2.79 2.14 2.04
C ILE A 125 2.36 1.02 1.09
N GLN A 126 2.65 -0.22 1.49
CA GLN A 126 2.34 -1.39 0.68
C GLN A 126 1.24 -2.21 1.35
N TRP A 127 0.25 -2.64 0.57
CA TRP A 127 -0.77 -3.57 1.00
C TRP A 127 -0.81 -4.78 0.07
N THR A 128 -0.77 -5.94 0.69
CA THR A 128 -0.82 -7.23 -0.01
C THR A 128 -2.11 -7.94 0.36
N PHE A 129 -2.79 -8.47 -0.63
CA PHE A 129 -4.00 -9.28 -0.53
C PHE A 129 -3.66 -10.72 -0.89
N PRO A 130 -3.36 -11.58 0.10
CA PRO A 130 -2.95 -12.96 -0.14
C PRO A 130 -3.93 -13.78 -0.98
N SER A 131 -5.23 -13.69 -0.66
CA SER A 131 -6.27 -14.45 -1.37
C SER A 131 -6.51 -13.99 -2.81
N ALA A 132 -6.27 -12.71 -3.08
CA ALA A 132 -6.40 -12.13 -4.42
C ALA A 132 -5.10 -12.19 -5.24
N ASP A 133 -4.00 -12.60 -4.61
CA ASP A 133 -2.65 -12.64 -5.20
C ASP A 133 -2.21 -11.28 -5.78
N LYS A 134 -2.46 -10.20 -5.03
CA LYS A 134 -2.23 -8.81 -5.45
C LYS A 134 -1.49 -8.00 -4.40
N THR A 135 -0.66 -7.06 -4.86
CA THR A 135 0.03 -6.09 -4.00
C THR A 135 -0.06 -4.69 -4.59
N TRP A 136 -0.57 -3.77 -3.79
CA TRP A 136 -0.68 -2.35 -4.12
C TRP A 136 0.24 -1.52 -3.26
N VAL A 137 0.85 -0.52 -3.88
CA VAL A 137 1.75 0.42 -3.19
C VAL A 137 1.27 1.84 -3.44
N TYR A 138 1.16 2.58 -2.37
CA TYR A 138 0.92 4.01 -2.36
C TYR A 138 2.22 4.74 -2.04
N ASP A 139 2.67 5.60 -2.94
CA ASP A 139 3.78 6.50 -2.70
C ASP A 139 3.25 7.81 -2.15
N ARG A 140 3.56 8.08 -0.90
CA ARG A 140 3.08 9.28 -0.20
C ARG A 140 3.65 10.58 -0.78
N ALA A 141 4.84 10.54 -1.37
CA ALA A 141 5.50 11.73 -1.91
C ALA A 141 4.87 12.20 -3.22
N SER A 142 4.45 11.27 -4.07
CA SER A 142 3.82 11.55 -5.36
C SER A 142 2.29 11.40 -5.35
N GLU A 143 1.71 10.86 -4.26
CA GLU A 143 0.30 10.50 -4.13
C GLU A 143 -0.17 9.52 -5.21
N MET A 144 0.76 8.74 -5.76
CA MET A 144 0.46 7.80 -6.83
C MET A 144 0.39 6.36 -6.32
N TRP A 145 -0.47 5.60 -6.99
CA TRP A 145 -0.64 4.17 -6.77
C TRP A 145 0.01 3.37 -7.88
N HIS A 146 0.65 2.25 -7.51
CA HIS A 146 1.16 1.27 -8.46
C HIS A 146 1.02 -0.14 -7.91
N GLU A 147 0.87 -1.10 -8.82
CA GLU A 147 0.91 -2.51 -8.50
C GLU A 147 2.36 -2.99 -8.44
N ARG A 148 2.67 -3.87 -7.50
CA ARG A 148 3.93 -4.61 -7.46
C ARG A 148 3.65 -6.09 -7.62
N THR A 149 4.39 -6.71 -8.52
CA THR A 149 4.26 -8.13 -8.83
C THR A 149 5.63 -8.80 -8.76
N TRP A 150 5.60 -10.09 -8.57
CA TRP A 150 6.68 -11.00 -8.83
C TRP A 150 6.25 -11.92 -9.98
N THR A 151 7.16 -12.22 -10.89
CA THR A 151 6.89 -13.10 -12.04
C THR A 151 7.61 -14.42 -11.84
N ASP A 152 6.87 -15.53 -11.90
CA ASP A 152 7.42 -16.87 -11.77
C ASP A 152 8.14 -17.34 -13.06
N SER A 153 8.68 -18.59 -13.03
CA SER A 153 9.37 -19.19 -14.17
C SER A 153 8.48 -19.42 -15.39
N ASP A 154 7.17 -19.51 -15.18
CA ASP A 154 6.17 -19.73 -16.24
C ASP A 154 5.65 -18.40 -16.82
N GLY A 155 6.13 -17.27 -16.28
CA GLY A 155 5.74 -15.93 -16.72
C GLY A 155 4.42 -15.44 -16.09
N ILE A 156 3.95 -16.10 -15.04
CA ILE A 156 2.73 -15.73 -14.32
C ILE A 156 3.08 -14.67 -13.26
N GLU A 157 2.27 -13.63 -13.19
CA GLU A 157 2.45 -12.55 -12.21
C GLU A 157 1.69 -12.89 -10.93
N HIS A 158 2.42 -12.84 -9.81
CA HIS A 158 1.94 -13.04 -8.46
C HIS A 158 2.10 -11.78 -7.62
N ARG A 159 1.53 -11.76 -6.44
CA ARG A 159 1.76 -10.72 -5.44
C ARG A 159 3.25 -10.56 -5.14
N HIS A 160 3.65 -9.35 -4.77
CA HIS A 160 5.05 -9.09 -4.42
C HIS A 160 5.56 -10.04 -3.33
N ARG A 161 6.83 -10.44 -3.40
CA ARG A 161 7.44 -11.40 -2.46
C ARG A 161 7.47 -10.92 -1.02
N ALA A 162 7.62 -9.61 -0.80
CA ALA A 162 7.71 -9.05 0.53
C ALA A 162 6.38 -9.17 1.29
N ASN A 163 6.39 -9.92 2.39
CA ASN A 163 5.24 -10.11 3.29
C ASN A 163 5.39 -9.34 4.61
N CYS A 164 6.61 -9.05 5.00
CA CYS A 164 6.95 -8.22 6.15
C CYS A 164 8.21 -7.44 5.87
N MET A 165 8.43 -6.38 6.63
CA MET A 165 9.58 -5.50 6.45
C MET A 165 10.15 -5.05 7.78
N ALA A 166 11.47 -4.86 7.80
CA ALA A 166 12.19 -4.24 8.89
C ALA A 166 13.32 -3.38 8.35
N PHE A 167 13.46 -2.17 8.91
CA PHE A 167 14.61 -1.33 8.66
C PHE A 167 15.67 -1.58 9.74
N CYS A 168 16.84 -2.06 9.35
CA CYS A 168 17.96 -2.25 10.26
C CYS A 168 19.29 -2.10 9.51
N TYR A 169 20.31 -1.69 10.23
CA TYR A 169 21.66 -1.45 9.69
C TYR A 169 21.72 -0.50 8.49
N GLY A 170 20.75 0.42 8.38
CA GLY A 170 20.66 1.35 7.23
C GLY A 170 20.02 0.75 5.98
N LEU A 171 19.48 -0.45 6.04
CA LEU A 171 18.91 -1.20 4.92
C LEU A 171 17.46 -1.61 5.18
N ASN A 172 16.70 -1.70 4.13
CA ASN A 172 15.33 -2.24 4.15
C ASN A 172 15.37 -3.73 3.87
N PHE A 173 15.04 -4.54 4.88
CA PHE A 173 14.93 -5.99 4.74
C PHE A 173 13.46 -6.40 4.62
N CYS A 174 13.18 -7.34 3.74
CA CYS A 174 11.85 -7.95 3.63
C CYS A 174 11.94 -9.47 3.69
N GLY A 175 10.93 -10.08 4.32
CA GLY A 175 10.74 -11.53 4.37
C GLY A 175 9.83 -12.01 3.25
N ASP A 176 10.22 -13.09 2.61
CA ASP A 176 9.46 -13.73 1.54
C ASP A 176 8.33 -14.59 2.10
N TRP A 177 7.18 -14.55 1.48
CA TRP A 177 6.02 -15.36 1.86
C TRP A 177 6.11 -16.79 1.32
N GLU A 178 6.89 -17.03 0.26
CA GLU A 178 6.97 -18.31 -0.43
C GLU A 178 8.11 -19.19 0.09
N ASN A 179 9.32 -18.66 0.21
CA ASN A 179 10.52 -19.45 0.41
C ASN A 179 11.24 -19.19 1.75
N GLY A 180 10.73 -18.27 2.57
CA GLY A 180 11.30 -17.92 3.88
C GLY A 180 12.67 -17.23 3.82
N LYS A 181 13.12 -16.76 2.66
CA LYS A 181 14.34 -15.97 2.52
C LYS A 181 14.14 -14.54 3.01
N LEU A 182 15.24 -13.90 3.40
CA LEU A 182 15.30 -12.47 3.66
C LEU A 182 16.01 -11.79 2.50
N TYR A 183 15.41 -10.74 1.98
CA TYR A 183 15.96 -9.91 0.91
C TYR A 183 16.20 -8.50 1.39
N GLU A 184 17.22 -7.88 0.83
CA GLU A 184 17.40 -6.43 0.86
C GLU A 184 16.66 -5.80 -0.30
N GLN A 185 15.87 -4.75 -0.03
CA GLN A 185 15.30 -3.91 -1.09
C GLN A 185 16.37 -2.91 -1.56
N SER A 186 17.00 -3.20 -2.66
CA SER A 186 18.11 -2.41 -3.22
C SER A 186 17.69 -1.74 -4.53
N LEU A 187 18.12 -0.50 -4.73
CA LEU A 187 17.96 0.22 -6.01
C LEU A 187 19.02 -0.15 -7.05
N THR A 188 20.05 -0.87 -6.63
CA THR A 188 21.17 -1.27 -7.52
C THR A 188 21.08 -2.72 -8.00
N THR A 189 20.09 -3.47 -7.48
CA THR A 189 19.83 -4.86 -7.87
C THR A 189 18.59 -4.91 -8.78
N TYR A 190 18.76 -5.48 -9.96
CA TYR A 190 17.73 -5.53 -11.01
C TYR A 190 17.17 -6.93 -11.24
N THR A 191 17.31 -7.79 -10.24
CA THR A 191 16.75 -9.14 -10.23
C THR A 191 15.97 -9.39 -8.97
N ASP A 192 14.89 -10.16 -9.07
CA ASP A 192 14.07 -10.63 -7.95
C ASP A 192 14.32 -12.14 -7.77
N ASP A 193 14.98 -12.51 -6.66
CA ASP A 193 15.47 -13.88 -6.38
C ASP A 193 16.23 -14.53 -7.57
N GLY A 194 17.02 -13.75 -8.29
CA GLY A 194 17.76 -14.20 -9.47
C GLY A 194 16.95 -14.18 -10.78
N GLY A 195 15.65 -13.96 -10.73
CA GLY A 195 14.78 -13.79 -11.90
C GLY A 195 14.74 -12.34 -12.39
N PRO A 196 14.32 -12.08 -13.63
CA PRO A 196 14.20 -10.72 -14.16
C PRO A 196 13.02 -10.00 -13.52
N ILE A 197 13.21 -8.72 -13.18
CA ILE A 197 12.12 -7.83 -12.78
C ILE A 197 11.39 -7.35 -14.04
N VAL A 198 10.10 -7.65 -14.15
CA VAL A 198 9.26 -7.17 -15.25
C VAL A 198 8.68 -5.81 -14.88
N PHE A 199 9.00 -4.80 -15.68
CA PHE A 199 8.43 -3.47 -15.55
C PHE A 199 7.40 -3.21 -16.64
N ARG A 200 6.18 -2.83 -16.26
CA ARG A 200 5.09 -2.54 -17.19
C ARG A 200 4.52 -1.15 -16.93
N ARG A 201 4.35 -0.36 -17.99
CA ARG A 201 3.71 0.94 -17.91
C ARG A 201 2.60 1.04 -18.96
N GLY A 202 1.38 1.28 -18.49
CA GLY A 202 0.23 1.61 -19.34
C GLY A 202 0.15 3.11 -19.56
N PHE A 203 -0.16 3.52 -20.79
CA PHE A 203 -0.47 4.90 -21.13
C PHE A 203 -1.98 5.04 -21.36
N PRO A 204 -2.57 6.19 -21.09
CA PRO A 204 -3.98 6.43 -21.37
C PRO A 204 -4.26 6.35 -22.87
N HIS A 205 -5.49 6.01 -23.19
CA HIS A 205 -5.95 6.01 -24.57
C HIS A 205 -5.85 7.42 -25.18
N LEU A 206 -5.16 7.52 -26.32
CA LEU A 206 -5.00 8.77 -27.04
C LEU A 206 -6.24 9.05 -27.88
N VAL A 207 -6.99 10.09 -27.54
CA VAL A 207 -8.23 10.47 -28.20
C VAL A 207 -8.05 11.81 -28.92
N ASN A 208 -8.55 11.91 -30.15
CA ASN A 208 -8.60 13.15 -30.91
C ASN A 208 -10.02 13.36 -31.47
N ASP A 209 -10.95 13.79 -30.63
CA ASP A 209 -12.35 14.13 -30.98
C ASP A 209 -13.05 13.09 -31.88
N GLY A 210 -12.78 11.79 -31.65
CA GLY A 210 -13.31 10.70 -32.48
C GLY A 210 -12.71 10.58 -33.88
N LYS A 211 -11.69 11.38 -34.21
CA LYS A 211 -11.00 11.32 -35.49
C LYS A 211 -9.91 10.26 -35.48
N ARG A 212 -9.71 9.62 -36.63
CA ARG A 212 -8.58 8.69 -36.79
C ARG A 212 -7.27 9.46 -36.75
N VAL A 213 -6.36 9.00 -35.90
CA VAL A 213 -5.01 9.55 -35.75
C VAL A 213 -4.02 8.51 -36.28
N SER A 214 -3.05 8.98 -37.09
CA SER A 214 -1.94 8.16 -37.54
C SER A 214 -0.65 8.68 -36.89
N TYR A 215 0.06 7.81 -36.21
CA TYR A 215 1.37 8.10 -35.61
C TYR A 215 2.45 7.59 -36.52
N GLN A 216 3.42 8.43 -36.89
CA GLN A 216 4.51 8.07 -37.82
C GLN A 216 5.72 7.50 -37.04
N SER A 217 5.86 7.85 -35.79
CA SER A 217 6.99 7.39 -34.96
C SER A 217 6.58 7.30 -33.49
N PHE A 218 7.23 6.41 -32.78
CA PHE A 218 7.20 6.30 -31.33
C PHE A 218 8.63 6.42 -30.83
N ALA A 219 8.86 7.28 -29.84
CA ALA A 219 10.13 7.39 -29.16
C ALA A 219 9.90 7.19 -27.65
N ALA A 220 10.63 6.28 -27.04
CA ALA A 220 10.64 6.10 -25.61
C ALA A 220 11.98 6.65 -25.07
N ASP A 221 11.89 7.67 -24.24
CA ASP A 221 13.03 8.15 -23.46
C ASP A 221 13.08 7.38 -22.15
N MET A 222 14.06 6.50 -22.03
CA MET A 222 14.23 5.64 -20.86
C MET A 222 15.71 5.40 -20.60
N GLN A 223 16.05 5.29 -19.33
CA GLN A 223 17.37 4.86 -18.93
C GLN A 223 17.47 3.34 -19.15
N CYS A 224 18.20 2.95 -20.20
CA CYS A 224 18.57 1.55 -20.40
C CYS A 224 19.75 1.24 -19.47
N GLY A 225 19.61 0.23 -18.61
CA GLY A 225 20.67 -0.16 -17.71
C GLY A 225 21.95 -0.49 -18.48
N SER A 226 23.01 0.28 -18.25
CA SER A 226 24.37 -0.06 -18.67
C SER A 226 25.09 -0.61 -17.46
N VAL A 227 25.48 -1.87 -17.50
CA VAL A 227 26.40 -2.42 -16.52
C VAL A 227 27.79 -2.23 -17.09
N GLU A 228 28.55 -1.25 -16.58
CA GLU A 228 29.97 -1.09 -16.94
C GLU A 228 30.70 -2.41 -16.68
N GLY A 229 31.23 -3.01 -17.74
CA GLY A 229 32.08 -4.18 -17.67
C GLY A 229 31.43 -5.55 -17.74
N LEU A 230 30.11 -5.67 -17.83
CA LEU A 230 29.44 -6.93 -18.16
C LEU A 230 29.10 -6.98 -19.65
N LEU A 231 29.63 -8.00 -20.33
CA LEU A 231 29.09 -8.43 -21.61
C LEU A 231 27.69 -9.01 -21.32
N LEU A 232 26.64 -8.19 -21.56
CA LEU A 232 25.26 -8.66 -21.51
C LEU A 232 25.12 -9.75 -22.58
N THR A 233 25.03 -11.00 -22.15
CA THR A 233 24.72 -12.12 -23.02
C THR A 233 23.29 -12.03 -23.56
N ASP A 234 22.40 -11.35 -22.80
CA ASP A 234 21.04 -11.03 -23.21
C ASP A 234 20.78 -9.52 -23.07
N PRO A 235 20.55 -8.80 -24.18
CA PRO A 235 20.19 -7.40 -24.13
C PRO A 235 18.81 -7.22 -23.47
N PRO A 236 18.60 -6.13 -22.71
CA PRO A 236 17.29 -5.83 -22.16
C PRO A 236 16.26 -5.66 -23.27
N LEU A 237 15.15 -6.38 -23.17
CA LEU A 237 14.08 -6.34 -24.17
C LEU A 237 13.02 -5.33 -23.77
N VAL A 238 12.63 -4.47 -24.71
CA VAL A 238 11.50 -3.56 -24.60
C VAL A 238 10.42 -3.97 -25.57
N THR A 239 9.23 -4.28 -25.04
CA THR A 239 8.09 -4.66 -25.86
C THR A 239 7.06 -3.53 -25.87
N LEU A 240 6.71 -3.03 -27.03
CA LEU A 240 5.60 -2.12 -27.25
C LEU A 240 4.35 -2.92 -27.62
N ARG A 241 3.26 -2.71 -26.87
CA ARG A 241 1.94 -3.23 -27.21
C ARG A 241 0.97 -2.06 -27.39
N TRP A 242 0.09 -2.17 -28.35
CA TRP A 242 -0.96 -1.18 -28.59
C TRP A 242 -2.28 -1.87 -28.88
N SER A 243 -3.38 -1.15 -28.65
CA SER A 243 -4.72 -1.60 -28.98
C SER A 243 -5.49 -0.46 -29.64
N ASP A 244 -6.25 -0.77 -30.68
CA ASP A 244 -7.18 0.16 -31.34
C ASP A 244 -8.55 0.16 -30.65
N THR A 245 -8.76 -0.69 -29.68
CA THR A 245 -10.01 -0.83 -28.91
C THR A 245 -9.72 -0.62 -27.41
N ARG A 246 -10.73 -0.10 -26.71
CA ARG A 246 -10.72 0.02 -25.25
C ARG A 246 -10.88 -1.34 -24.58
#